data_dba76a2238f7a67e62f7f87aa8db312d
#
_entry.id   dba76a2238f7a67e62f7f87aa8db312d
#
_cell.length_a   1.000
_cell.length_b   1.000
_cell.length_c   1.000
_cell.angle_alpha   90.00
_cell.angle_beta   90.00
_cell.angle_gamma   90.00
#
_symmetry.space_group_name_H-M   'P 1'
#
loop_
_entity.id
_entity.type
_entity.pdbx_description
1 polymer ?
#
loop_
_entity_poly.entity_id
_entity_poly.type
_entity_poly.pdbx_seq_one_letter_code
_entity_poly.pdbx_strand_id
1 'polypeptide(L)'
;MKNMSRRELCVSLPVLAAIGAGAPEALALQKNSGAAGTPSAASASLYYSRAFGFDQMGVRTMANGSESRDIVHGTLATGETVSLHESMQMAEAEPNPLHVIQHTEFILVREGELEFQHESANGLVSEHVGPGGVFYVAYGTRHTVKNVGGLPASYFVVAIGGDAK
;
A
#
# COMPACT_ATOMS: atom_id res chain seq x y z
N MET A 1 31.93 19.42 23.75
CA MET A 1 31.21 19.15 22.46
C MET A 1 29.73 19.00 22.79
N LYS A 2 28.89 19.97 22.40
CA LYS A 2 27.41 19.93 22.63
C LYS A 2 26.77 19.12 21.56
N ASN A 3 25.99 18.08 21.93
CA ASN A 3 25.18 17.29 21.02
C ASN A 3 24.03 18.15 20.51
N MET A 4 24.01 18.45 19.22
CA MET A 4 22.89 19.11 18.55
C MET A 4 21.76 18.09 18.30
N SER A 5 20.56 18.43 18.74
CA SER A 5 19.34 17.65 18.54
C SER A 5 18.88 17.74 17.07
N ARG A 6 18.32 16.62 16.56
CA ARG A 6 17.79 16.52 15.17
C ARG A 6 16.68 17.53 14.83
N ARG A 7 16.19 18.29 15.78
CA ARG A 7 15.15 19.31 15.58
C ARG A 7 15.68 20.68 15.15
N GLU A 8 16.98 20.92 15.27
CA GLU A 8 17.56 22.25 14.96
C GLU A 8 18.07 22.40 13.52
N LEU A 9 17.96 21.34 12.68
CA LEU A 9 18.46 21.37 11.31
C LEU A 9 17.49 21.91 10.25
N CYS A 10 16.29 22.32 10.64
CA CYS A 10 15.24 22.77 9.69
C CYS A 10 15.07 24.30 9.57
N VAL A 11 15.95 25.11 10.17
CA VAL A 11 15.81 26.57 10.13
C VAL A 11 17.10 27.21 9.65
N SER A 12 17.37 27.20 8.38
CA SER A 12 18.15 28.22 7.66
C SER A 12 18.44 27.80 6.22
N LEU A 13 17.52 28.09 5.32
CA LEU A 13 17.81 28.23 3.89
C LEU A 13 17.48 29.66 3.48
N PRO A 14 18.44 30.45 2.95
CA PRO A 14 18.16 31.80 2.44
C PRO A 14 17.41 31.69 1.10
N VAL A 15 16.33 32.46 0.99
CA VAL A 15 15.59 32.66 -0.25
C VAL A 15 16.49 33.43 -1.23
N LEU A 16 16.91 32.80 -2.31
CA LEU A 16 17.48 33.50 -3.46
C LEU A 16 16.35 33.84 -4.42
N ALA A 17 15.98 35.10 -4.49
CA ALA A 17 15.10 35.63 -5.52
C ALA A 17 15.87 35.82 -6.82
N ALA A 18 15.54 35.01 -7.84
CA ALA A 18 15.99 35.26 -9.22
C ALA A 18 14.79 35.82 -10.01
N ILE A 19 14.91 37.07 -10.43
CA ILE A 19 13.99 37.74 -11.35
C ILE A 19 14.36 37.30 -12.77
N GLY A 20 13.48 36.54 -13.41
CA GLY A 20 13.54 36.19 -14.80
C GLY A 20 12.19 36.42 -15.46
N ALA A 21 12.06 37.48 -16.27
CA ALA A 21 10.88 37.78 -17.06
C ALA A 21 10.76 36.81 -18.23
N GLY A 22 9.75 35.96 -18.24
CA GLY A 22 9.34 35.11 -19.34
C GLY A 22 7.83 34.96 -19.31
N ALA A 23 7.16 35.28 -20.41
CA ALA A 23 5.71 35.35 -20.54
C ALA A 23 5.00 34.02 -20.16
N PRO A 24 3.79 34.08 -19.57
CA PRO A 24 3.05 32.87 -19.23
C PRO A 24 2.27 32.35 -20.44
N GLU A 25 2.60 31.18 -20.92
CA GLU A 25 1.63 30.36 -21.65
C GLU A 25 0.59 29.87 -20.64
N ALA A 26 -0.63 30.35 -20.83
CA ALA A 26 -1.80 29.96 -20.04
C ALA A 26 -2.13 28.49 -20.31
N LEU A 27 -1.68 27.59 -19.41
CA LEU A 27 -2.21 26.25 -19.35
C LEU A 27 -3.63 26.34 -18.79
N ALA A 28 -4.61 26.12 -19.64
CA ALA A 28 -6.01 26.09 -19.30
C ALA A 28 -6.26 25.03 -18.21
N LEU A 29 -6.58 25.49 -17.00
CA LEU A 29 -7.03 24.64 -15.90
C LEU A 29 -8.43 24.12 -16.27
N GLN A 30 -8.49 22.91 -16.82
CA GLN A 30 -9.73 22.24 -17.13
C GLN A 30 -10.41 21.86 -15.82
N LYS A 31 -11.39 22.65 -15.40
CA LYS A 31 -12.32 22.30 -14.32
C LYS A 31 -13.14 21.10 -14.76
N ASN A 32 -12.73 19.90 -14.35
CA ASN A 32 -13.59 18.74 -14.39
C ASN A 32 -14.54 18.80 -13.17
N SER A 33 -15.69 19.44 -13.37
CA SER A 33 -16.88 19.21 -12.55
C SER A 33 -17.59 17.96 -13.08
N GLY A 34 -17.16 16.80 -12.63
CA GLY A 34 -17.78 15.51 -12.94
C GLY A 34 -18.25 14.85 -11.66
N ALA A 35 -19.55 14.51 -11.65
CA ALA A 35 -20.29 13.88 -10.57
C ALA A 35 -19.51 12.74 -9.88
N ALA A 36 -19.66 12.67 -8.54
CA ALA A 36 -19.17 11.59 -7.70
C ALA A 36 -19.82 10.26 -8.09
N GLY A 37 -19.21 9.57 -9.07
CA GLY A 37 -19.38 8.14 -9.27
C GLY A 37 -18.30 7.46 -8.42
N THR A 38 -18.70 6.51 -7.58
CA THR A 38 -17.79 5.61 -6.85
C THR A 38 -16.77 5.06 -7.86
N PRO A 39 -15.47 5.33 -7.74
CA PRO A 39 -14.51 4.73 -8.63
C PRO A 39 -14.46 3.24 -8.31
N SER A 40 -15.08 2.42 -9.15
CA SER A 40 -14.67 1.04 -9.35
C SER A 40 -13.16 1.07 -9.54
N ALA A 41 -12.40 0.10 -8.95
CA ALA A 41 -10.98 -0.08 -9.16
C ALA A 41 -10.69 -0.29 -10.66
N ALA A 42 -10.91 0.75 -11.45
CA ALA A 42 -10.62 0.79 -12.85
C ALA A 42 -9.11 0.86 -12.99
N SER A 43 -8.55 -0.05 -13.78
CA SER A 43 -7.16 -0.04 -14.22
C SER A 43 -6.71 1.39 -14.50
N ALA A 44 -6.10 2.01 -13.48
CA ALA A 44 -5.66 3.38 -13.57
C ALA A 44 -4.34 3.40 -14.32
N SER A 45 -4.24 4.27 -15.32
CA SER A 45 -2.93 4.53 -15.93
C SER A 45 -1.98 5.05 -14.87
N LEU A 46 -0.89 4.29 -14.59
CA LEU A 46 0.16 4.64 -13.62
C LEU A 46 1.29 5.46 -14.28
N TYR A 47 1.03 6.10 -15.42
CA TYR A 47 1.99 6.99 -16.09
C TYR A 47 2.14 8.37 -15.40
N TYR A 48 1.19 8.75 -14.57
CA TYR A 48 1.17 10.06 -13.91
C TYR A 48 1.14 9.93 -12.40
N SER A 49 1.93 10.76 -11.73
CA SER A 49 1.95 10.85 -10.26
C SER A 49 0.62 11.39 -9.74
N ARG A 50 0.10 10.80 -8.67
CA ARG A 50 -1.12 11.25 -7.99
C ARG A 50 -1.14 10.81 -6.54
N ALA A 51 -1.99 11.46 -5.74
CA ALA A 51 -2.29 11.05 -4.37
C ALA A 51 -3.62 10.29 -4.33
N PHE A 52 -3.71 9.36 -3.38
CA PHE A 52 -4.93 8.62 -3.07
C PHE A 52 -5.37 8.98 -1.65
N GLY A 53 -6.53 9.65 -1.51
CA GLY A 53 -7.09 9.97 -0.21
C GLY A 53 -7.75 8.75 0.41
N PHE A 54 -7.50 8.48 1.70
CA PHE A 54 -8.04 7.32 2.40
C PHE A 54 -9.58 7.22 2.29
N ASP A 55 -10.27 8.34 2.47
CA ASP A 55 -11.74 8.38 2.41
C ASP A 55 -12.32 8.22 0.99
N GLN A 56 -11.46 8.22 -0.03
CA GLN A 56 -11.87 8.08 -1.44
C GLN A 56 -11.78 6.65 -1.93
N MET A 57 -11.20 5.75 -1.15
CA MET A 57 -11.01 4.36 -1.50
C MET A 57 -12.26 3.54 -1.15
N GLY A 58 -12.71 2.73 -2.08
CA GLY A 58 -13.83 1.81 -1.85
C GLY A 58 -13.45 0.73 -0.82
N VAL A 59 -14.35 0.47 0.11
CA VAL A 59 -14.19 -0.60 1.10
C VAL A 59 -14.99 -1.81 0.68
N ARG A 60 -14.36 -2.97 0.74
CA ARG A 60 -15.00 -4.27 0.60
C ARG A 60 -14.91 -5.00 1.93
N THR A 61 -16.05 -5.27 2.55
CA THR A 61 -16.13 -6.07 3.78
C THR A 61 -16.34 -7.54 3.43
N MET A 62 -15.58 -8.41 4.06
CA MET A 62 -15.66 -9.86 3.90
C MET A 62 -16.59 -10.49 4.95
N ALA A 63 -16.99 -11.74 4.73
CA ALA A 63 -17.91 -12.46 5.63
C ALA A 63 -17.37 -12.63 7.06
N ASN A 64 -16.04 -12.68 7.23
CA ASN A 64 -15.37 -12.74 8.53
C ASN A 64 -15.17 -11.37 9.22
N GLY A 65 -15.78 -10.30 8.69
CA GLY A 65 -15.65 -8.94 9.20
C GLY A 65 -14.33 -8.22 8.82
N SER A 66 -13.44 -8.88 8.10
CA SER A 66 -12.23 -8.23 7.55
C SER A 66 -12.60 -7.26 6.44
N GLU A 67 -11.79 -6.23 6.25
CA GLU A 67 -11.98 -5.23 5.21
C GLU A 67 -10.78 -5.17 4.27
N SER A 68 -11.04 -4.81 3.02
CA SER A 68 -10.03 -4.48 2.03
C SER A 68 -10.38 -3.17 1.35
N ARG A 69 -9.37 -2.31 1.16
CA ARG A 69 -9.45 -1.02 0.46
C ARG A 69 -8.52 -1.06 -0.74
N ASP A 70 -9.09 -1.11 -1.92
CA ASP A 70 -8.32 -1.09 -3.15
C ASP A 70 -7.81 0.35 -3.40
N ILE A 71 -6.49 0.52 -3.47
CA ILE A 71 -5.83 1.83 -3.61
C ILE A 71 -5.49 2.07 -5.08
N VAL A 72 -4.75 1.14 -5.68
CA VAL A 72 -4.34 1.23 -7.07
C VAL A 72 -4.12 -0.15 -7.67
N HIS A 73 -4.50 -0.28 -8.94
CA HIS A 73 -4.19 -1.43 -9.76
C HIS A 73 -3.89 -0.93 -11.19
N GLY A 74 -2.84 -1.44 -11.81
CA GLY A 74 -2.49 -1.07 -13.17
C GLY A 74 -1.11 -1.53 -13.60
N THR A 75 -0.67 -1.02 -14.74
CA THR A 75 0.66 -1.32 -15.29
C THR A 75 1.54 -0.09 -15.19
N LEU A 76 2.76 -0.27 -14.66
CA LEU A 76 3.79 0.76 -14.60
C LEU A 76 4.31 1.09 -16.02
N ALA A 77 4.97 2.24 -16.16
CA ALA A 77 5.62 2.62 -17.43
C ALA A 77 6.71 1.62 -17.86
N THR A 78 7.27 0.87 -16.93
CA THR A 78 8.27 -0.19 -17.13
C THR A 78 7.67 -1.53 -17.57
N GLY A 79 6.34 -1.66 -17.52
CA GLY A 79 5.59 -2.82 -18.02
C GLY A 79 5.09 -3.79 -16.95
N GLU A 80 5.52 -3.64 -15.70
CA GLU A 80 5.07 -4.52 -14.61
C GLU A 80 3.64 -4.19 -14.20
N THR A 81 2.84 -5.21 -13.93
CA THR A 81 1.56 -5.07 -13.25
C THR A 81 1.81 -4.83 -11.76
N VAL A 82 1.08 -3.89 -11.20
CA VAL A 82 1.15 -3.56 -9.77
C VAL A 82 -0.27 -3.42 -9.23
N SER A 83 -0.48 -3.95 -8.03
CA SER A 83 -1.64 -3.58 -7.21
C SER A 83 -1.20 -3.20 -5.80
N LEU A 84 -1.97 -2.31 -5.19
CA LEU A 84 -1.81 -1.91 -3.80
C LEU A 84 -3.19 -1.84 -3.16
N HIS A 85 -3.34 -2.54 -2.06
CA HIS A 85 -4.53 -2.43 -1.22
C HIS A 85 -4.14 -2.39 0.26
N GLU A 86 -5.02 -1.84 1.09
CA GLU A 86 -4.97 -1.99 2.53
C GLU A 86 -5.90 -3.11 2.94
N SER A 87 -5.47 -3.96 3.85
CA SER A 87 -6.29 -4.97 4.51
C SER A 87 -6.40 -4.68 5.99
N MET A 88 -7.58 -4.90 6.55
CA MET A 88 -7.82 -4.90 7.99
C MET A 88 -8.42 -6.25 8.38
N GLN A 89 -7.80 -6.93 9.36
CA GLN A 89 -8.31 -8.16 9.95
C GLN A 89 -8.75 -7.88 11.39
N MET A 90 -9.98 -8.26 11.70
CA MET A 90 -10.49 -8.20 13.08
C MET A 90 -9.71 -9.17 13.97
N ALA A 91 -9.67 -8.88 15.28
CA ALA A 91 -9.18 -9.85 16.25
C ALA A 91 -9.99 -11.14 16.13
N GLU A 92 -9.32 -12.30 16.23
CA GLU A 92 -9.93 -13.63 16.14
C GLU A 92 -10.63 -13.96 14.80
N ALA A 93 -10.50 -13.09 13.77
CA ALA A 93 -11.03 -13.39 12.45
C ALA A 93 -10.31 -14.62 11.85
N GLU A 94 -11.10 -15.52 11.25
CA GLU A 94 -10.53 -16.63 10.49
C GLU A 94 -9.66 -16.08 9.36
N PRO A 95 -8.39 -16.52 9.24
CA PRO A 95 -7.51 -16.10 8.16
C PRO A 95 -8.02 -16.65 6.83
N ASN A 96 -7.58 -16.05 5.74
CA ASN A 96 -7.73 -16.67 4.44
C ASN A 96 -7.02 -18.03 4.44
N PRO A 97 -7.57 -19.04 3.76
CA PRO A 97 -6.86 -20.33 3.61
C PRO A 97 -5.48 -20.12 2.99
N LEU A 98 -4.55 -21.03 3.30
CA LEU A 98 -3.28 -21.12 2.60
C LEU A 98 -3.51 -21.17 1.09
N HIS A 99 -2.98 -20.22 0.35
CA HIS A 99 -3.15 -20.07 -1.10
C HIS A 99 -1.82 -19.75 -1.78
N VAL A 100 -1.76 -20.01 -3.08
CA VAL A 100 -0.59 -19.71 -3.92
C VAL A 100 -0.88 -18.46 -4.73
N ILE A 101 0.07 -17.53 -4.77
CA ILE A 101 0.03 -16.35 -5.63
C ILE A 101 0.97 -16.52 -6.83
N GLN A 102 0.63 -15.88 -7.95
CA GLN A 102 1.45 -15.87 -9.16
C GLN A 102 2.06 -14.48 -9.41
N HIS A 103 2.44 -13.82 -8.33
CA HIS A 103 3.12 -12.52 -8.27
C HIS A 103 4.02 -12.49 -7.04
N THR A 104 4.72 -11.41 -6.83
CA THR A 104 5.50 -11.14 -5.62
C THR A 104 4.76 -10.14 -4.76
N GLU A 105 4.78 -10.30 -3.43
CA GLU A 105 4.17 -9.34 -2.51
C GLU A 105 5.15 -8.79 -1.47
N PHE A 106 4.92 -7.53 -1.10
CA PHE A 106 5.40 -6.95 0.14
C PHE A 106 4.19 -6.60 1.01
N ILE A 107 4.16 -7.14 2.23
CA ILE A 107 3.09 -6.92 3.20
C ILE A 107 3.66 -6.08 4.34
N LEU A 108 3.25 -4.82 4.41
CA LEU A 108 3.77 -3.84 5.37
C LEU A 108 2.78 -3.69 6.52
N VAL A 109 3.16 -4.12 7.71
CA VAL A 109 2.31 -4.05 8.91
C VAL A 109 2.24 -2.61 9.39
N ARG A 110 1.02 -2.07 9.46
CA ARG A 110 0.74 -0.72 9.95
C ARG A 110 0.37 -0.75 11.43
N GLU A 111 -0.56 -1.64 11.81
CA GLU A 111 -1.09 -1.77 13.17
C GLU A 111 -1.38 -3.23 13.49
N GLY A 112 -1.29 -3.60 14.76
CA GLY A 112 -1.57 -4.95 15.26
C GLY A 112 -0.40 -5.90 15.12
N GLU A 113 -0.66 -7.18 15.41
CA GLU A 113 0.33 -8.26 15.37
C GLU A 113 -0.12 -9.32 14.38
N LEU A 114 0.73 -9.62 13.40
CA LEU A 114 0.45 -10.59 12.35
C LEU A 114 1.37 -11.81 12.43
N GLU A 115 0.80 -12.97 12.20
CA GLU A 115 1.51 -14.20 11.88
C GLU A 115 1.46 -14.41 10.36
N PHE A 116 2.63 -14.62 9.77
CA PHE A 116 2.81 -15.01 8.38
C PHE A 116 3.17 -16.49 8.33
N GLN A 117 2.29 -17.30 7.74
CA GLN A 117 2.55 -18.72 7.51
C GLN A 117 2.85 -18.95 6.04
N HIS A 118 3.95 -19.60 5.74
CA HIS A 118 4.35 -19.89 4.37
C HIS A 118 5.07 -21.24 4.23
N GLU A 119 4.97 -21.83 3.05
CA GLU A 119 5.72 -23.02 2.72
C GLU A 119 7.18 -22.68 2.43
N SER A 120 8.08 -23.47 3.01
CA SER A 120 9.51 -23.45 2.76
C SER A 120 10.00 -24.85 2.33
N ALA A 121 11.27 -24.96 1.95
CA ALA A 121 11.88 -26.24 1.64
C ALA A 121 11.81 -27.27 2.80
N ASN A 122 11.66 -26.78 4.04
CA ASN A 122 11.62 -27.60 5.26
C ASN A 122 10.20 -27.77 5.84
N GLY A 123 9.16 -27.39 5.10
CA GLY A 123 7.76 -27.45 5.52
C GLY A 123 7.18 -26.06 5.81
N LEU A 124 6.05 -26.06 6.52
CA LEU A 124 5.35 -24.81 6.88
C LEU A 124 6.12 -24.08 8.00
N VAL A 125 6.37 -22.79 7.77
CA VAL A 125 7.04 -21.88 8.71
C VAL A 125 6.05 -20.80 9.13
N SER A 126 6.11 -20.38 10.39
CA SER A 126 5.36 -19.24 10.93
C SER A 126 6.32 -18.19 11.44
N GLU A 127 6.09 -16.94 11.05
CA GLU A 127 6.86 -15.78 11.47
C GLU A 127 5.92 -14.70 12.00
N HIS A 128 6.30 -14.02 13.08
CA HIS A 128 5.50 -12.98 13.71
C HIS A 128 6.11 -11.61 13.44
N VAL A 129 5.28 -10.65 13.05
CA VAL A 129 5.71 -9.28 12.74
C VAL A 129 4.68 -8.29 13.24
N GLY A 130 5.14 -7.30 13.99
CA GLY A 130 4.36 -6.16 14.48
C GLY A 130 4.51 -4.91 13.62
N PRO A 131 3.99 -3.76 14.11
CA PRO A 131 3.96 -2.50 13.37
C PRO A 131 5.32 -2.04 12.86
N GLY A 132 5.38 -1.62 11.60
CA GLY A 132 6.59 -1.21 10.90
C GLY A 132 7.39 -2.37 10.29
N GLY A 133 7.01 -3.63 10.58
CA GLY A 133 7.62 -4.79 9.95
C GLY A 133 7.07 -5.09 8.55
N VAL A 134 7.78 -5.96 7.83
CA VAL A 134 7.46 -6.30 6.43
C VAL A 134 7.63 -7.80 6.23
N PHE A 135 6.62 -8.43 5.62
CA PHE A 135 6.77 -9.76 5.03
C PHE A 135 7.10 -9.62 3.54
N TYR A 136 7.99 -10.45 3.05
CA TYR A 136 8.25 -10.62 1.63
C TYR A 136 7.72 -11.98 1.19
N VAL A 137 6.84 -11.98 0.20
CA VAL A 137 6.26 -13.19 -0.38
C VAL A 137 6.81 -13.36 -1.79
N ALA A 138 7.63 -14.38 -1.98
CA ALA A 138 8.18 -14.70 -3.29
C ALA A 138 7.09 -15.28 -4.21
N TYR A 139 7.27 -15.09 -5.52
CA TYR A 139 6.41 -15.69 -6.55
C TYR A 139 6.21 -17.20 -6.32
N GLY A 140 4.97 -17.65 -6.40
CA GLY A 140 4.61 -19.05 -6.25
C GLY A 140 4.61 -19.59 -4.82
N THR A 141 4.84 -18.75 -3.82
CA THR A 141 4.80 -19.15 -2.41
C THR A 141 3.37 -19.42 -1.96
N ARG A 142 3.13 -20.57 -1.36
CA ARG A 142 1.87 -20.87 -0.68
C ARG A 142 1.92 -20.29 0.73
N HIS A 143 1.00 -19.39 1.05
CA HIS A 143 1.04 -18.63 2.30
C HIS A 143 -0.35 -18.20 2.78
N THR A 144 -0.39 -17.69 4.01
CA THR A 144 -1.50 -16.93 4.58
C THR A 144 -1.01 -15.94 5.63
N VAL A 145 -1.83 -14.94 5.92
CA VAL A 145 -1.58 -13.93 6.98
C VAL A 145 -2.74 -13.99 7.97
N LYS A 146 -2.42 -14.01 9.26
CA LYS A 146 -3.37 -14.09 10.35
C LYS A 146 -3.11 -12.99 11.38
N ASN A 147 -4.17 -12.31 11.82
CA ASN A 147 -4.09 -11.47 13.02
C ASN A 147 -4.00 -12.35 14.27
N VAL A 148 -2.93 -12.20 15.04
CA VAL A 148 -2.68 -12.93 16.29
C VAL A 148 -2.75 -12.02 17.51
N GLY A 149 -3.03 -10.74 17.31
CA GLY A 149 -3.26 -9.77 18.38
C GLY A 149 -4.70 -9.75 18.89
N GLY A 150 -4.90 -9.13 20.04
CA GLY A 150 -6.24 -8.93 20.64
C GLY A 150 -7.02 -7.72 20.09
N LEU A 151 -6.46 -6.99 19.12
CA LEU A 151 -7.05 -5.82 18.46
C LEU A 151 -7.03 -6.02 16.94
N PRO A 152 -7.84 -5.25 16.17
CA PRO A 152 -7.74 -5.27 14.72
C PRO A 152 -6.31 -4.99 14.24
N ALA A 153 -5.87 -5.69 13.22
CA ALA A 153 -4.59 -5.46 12.55
C ALA A 153 -4.80 -4.90 11.15
N SER A 154 -4.00 -3.91 10.76
CA SER A 154 -4.03 -3.32 9.42
C SER A 154 -2.67 -3.38 8.75
N TYR A 155 -2.66 -3.62 7.45
CA TYR A 155 -1.45 -3.78 6.66
C TYR A 155 -1.69 -3.43 5.20
N PHE A 156 -0.64 -2.95 4.53
CA PHE A 156 -0.65 -2.73 3.09
C PHE A 156 -0.06 -3.94 2.38
N VAL A 157 -0.68 -4.32 1.27
CA VAL A 157 -0.17 -5.34 0.35
C VAL A 157 0.19 -4.66 -0.97
N VAL A 158 1.46 -4.78 -1.36
CA VAL A 158 1.98 -4.34 -2.66
C VAL A 158 2.29 -5.60 -3.45
N ALA A 159 1.47 -5.90 -4.46
CA ALA A 159 1.67 -7.01 -5.38
C ALA A 159 2.32 -6.52 -6.68
N ILE A 160 3.31 -7.25 -7.18
CA ILE A 160 4.11 -6.86 -8.36
C ILE A 160 4.26 -8.04 -9.31
N GLY A 161 3.95 -7.79 -10.59
CA GLY A 161 4.09 -8.75 -11.67
C GLY A 161 2.97 -9.78 -11.73
N GLY A 162 3.10 -10.75 -12.63
CA GLY A 162 2.21 -11.88 -12.74
C GLY A 162 0.72 -11.52 -12.82
N ASP A 163 -0.06 -12.09 -11.94
CA ASP A 163 -1.51 -11.90 -11.81
C ASP A 163 -1.90 -10.86 -10.74
N ALA A 164 -0.99 -9.93 -10.38
CA ALA A 164 -1.25 -8.85 -9.42
C ALA A 164 -2.55 -8.10 -9.78
N LYS A 165 -3.54 -8.07 -8.85
CA LYS A 165 -4.89 -7.53 -9.05
C LYS A 165 -5.26 -6.58 -7.94
#